data_87244fd7a60ad6f6b59abb0908716e48
#
_entry.id   87244fd7a60ad6f6b59abb0908716e48
#
_cell.length_a   1.000
_cell.length_b   1.000
_cell.length_c   1.000
_cell.angle_alpha   90.00
_cell.angle_beta   90.00
_cell.angle_gamma   90.00
#
_symmetry.space_group_name_H-M   'P 1'
#
loop_
_entity.id
_entity.type
_entity.pdbx_description
1 polymer ?
#
loop_
_entity_poly.entity_id
_entity_poly.type
_entity_poly.pdbx_seq_one_letter_code
_entity_poly.pdbx_strand_id
1 'polypeptide(L)'
;AASDVYKRQEFDYFKYAGNDARFNVPIDKTHQYYNPVLTGFYPDPSLCRVGDTYYLVNSSFTFFPGVPLSTSKDLVNWTPAGHVLDRTSQVPLKGQQVSAGIFAPAISYNKKNKTFYMITTNVGAGNFFVKSKDPSKGWSEPIYLKKIDGIDPSFFFDDNGKGYIVHNGPVVGGADYEGQRAIRCFEFDVKGDSIKGDFKEILRGGTHVEARPIWIEGPHLFKKGKFYYLMCAEGGTGGWHSEVILRAKNPMGPWEECPNNPILTQRTGLDPNRKDPVSSAGHADIVEDGKGNWWAVFLACRPYEEDMYNTGRDTYLLPVTWKNGWPEILAKNTPISTVGEKAGLKPAGKNEFSGNFSYVDNFDAADNGIGLKDLNQRWMFLRDFTDCYKVENGKLNMQLLPGNIYKREPMSAIWARQQHGTFSAETEINFTPRNDKEIAGLALLQKEDHNFVLGKTMKNGKLMITLTRAEKNNVTIASAPIKGGKLKLKVEGHDRYYDFYYAEEGGDWQLLAKGVDASNLSTQKSGGFIGACIGLYASSNKE
;
A
#
# COMPACT_ATOMS: atom_id res chain seq x y z
N ALA A 1 -8.12 12.43 34.67
CA ALA A 1 -9.31 12.75 35.43
C ALA A 1 -10.30 11.60 35.43
N ALA A 2 -11.14 11.50 36.43
CA ALA A 2 -12.14 10.44 36.56
C ALA A 2 -13.06 10.35 35.33
N SER A 3 -13.31 11.46 34.65
CA SER A 3 -14.11 11.52 33.42
C SER A 3 -13.45 10.79 32.25
N ASP A 4 -12.12 10.66 32.21
CA ASP A 4 -11.41 10.01 31.10
C ASP A 4 -11.50 8.49 31.17
N VAL A 5 -11.62 7.93 32.37
CA VAL A 5 -11.75 6.48 32.58
C VAL A 5 -13.04 5.97 31.94
N TYR A 6 -14.13 6.73 32.00
CA TYR A 6 -15.42 6.35 31.44
C TYR A 6 -15.50 6.49 29.91
N LYS A 7 -14.52 7.19 29.30
CA LYS A 7 -14.47 7.43 27.86
C LYS A 7 -13.51 6.49 27.13
N ARG A 8 -12.91 5.53 27.85
CA ARG A 8 -11.97 4.58 27.28
C ARG A 8 -12.63 3.23 27.08
N GLN A 9 -12.24 2.56 26.02
CA GLN A 9 -12.57 1.19 25.76
C GLN A 9 -11.31 0.39 25.64
N GLU A 10 -11.41 -0.88 26.03
CA GLU A 10 -10.30 -1.82 25.99
C GLU A 10 -10.50 -2.83 24.87
N PHE A 11 -9.42 -3.10 24.13
CA PHE A 11 -9.32 -4.20 23.19
C PHE A 11 -8.30 -5.17 23.76
N ASP A 12 -8.71 -6.42 23.99
CA ASP A 12 -7.86 -7.41 24.67
C ASP A 12 -6.82 -8.01 23.73
N TYR A 13 -7.16 -8.15 22.45
CA TYR A 13 -6.28 -8.71 21.43
C TYR A 13 -6.82 -8.39 20.05
N PHE A 14 -5.97 -8.60 19.04
CA PHE A 14 -6.39 -8.67 17.65
C PHE A 14 -5.80 -9.93 17.03
N LYS A 15 -6.63 -10.76 16.42
CA LYS A 15 -6.22 -12.01 15.79
C LYS A 15 -6.58 -11.97 14.30
N TYR A 16 -5.61 -12.30 13.45
CA TYR A 16 -5.79 -12.38 12.01
C TYR A 16 -5.31 -13.73 11.49
N ALA A 17 -6.05 -14.32 10.56
CA ALA A 17 -5.63 -15.52 9.85
C ALA A 17 -6.04 -15.43 8.39
N GLY A 18 -5.09 -15.67 7.47
CA GLY A 18 -5.33 -15.74 6.05
C GLY A 18 -5.24 -17.17 5.55
N ASN A 19 -6.11 -17.54 4.61
CA ASN A 19 -6.14 -18.89 4.05
C ASN A 19 -6.62 -18.90 2.60
N ASP A 20 -5.87 -18.20 1.74
CA ASP A 20 -6.16 -18.21 0.30
C ASP A 20 -5.74 -19.54 -0.32
N ALA A 21 -6.62 -20.14 -1.12
CA ALA A 21 -6.38 -21.42 -1.76
C ALA A 21 -5.14 -21.39 -2.66
N ARG A 22 -4.89 -20.24 -3.33
CA ARG A 22 -3.71 -20.10 -4.21
C ARG A 22 -2.38 -20.29 -3.49
N PHE A 23 -2.32 -20.01 -2.19
CA PHE A 23 -1.10 -20.15 -1.38
C PHE A 23 -1.02 -21.52 -0.66
N ASN A 24 -1.93 -22.43 -0.94
CA ASN A 24 -1.89 -23.80 -0.38
C ASN A 24 -1.11 -24.79 -1.26
N VAL A 25 -0.61 -24.35 -2.41
CA VAL A 25 0.29 -25.13 -3.24
C VAL A 25 1.63 -25.27 -2.50
N PRO A 26 2.12 -26.49 -2.21
CA PRO A 26 3.40 -26.66 -1.54
C PRO A 26 4.56 -26.13 -2.38
N ILE A 27 5.51 -25.50 -1.74
CA ILE A 27 6.74 -24.99 -2.37
C ILE A 27 7.97 -25.40 -1.58
N ASP A 28 9.10 -25.47 -2.27
CA ASP A 28 10.42 -25.58 -1.63
C ASP A 28 10.97 -24.17 -1.43
N LYS A 29 10.93 -23.68 -0.19
CA LYS A 29 11.32 -22.30 0.15
C LYS A 29 12.81 -22.00 -0.04
N THR A 30 13.62 -22.99 -0.40
CA THR A 30 15.04 -22.77 -0.72
C THR A 30 15.23 -22.22 -2.13
N HIS A 31 14.26 -22.38 -3.03
CA HIS A 31 14.32 -21.90 -4.41
C HIS A 31 12.97 -21.50 -5.01
N GLN A 32 11.88 -21.56 -4.24
CA GLN A 32 10.57 -21.14 -4.69
C GLN A 32 9.95 -20.12 -3.71
N TYR A 33 9.06 -19.29 -4.21
CA TYR A 33 8.38 -18.29 -3.41
C TYR A 33 6.96 -18.06 -3.94
N TYR A 34 6.09 -17.52 -3.08
CA TYR A 34 4.77 -17.08 -3.51
C TYR A 34 4.82 -15.63 -4.00
N ASN A 35 4.22 -15.37 -5.15
CA ASN A 35 3.82 -14.04 -5.56
C ASN A 35 2.36 -13.80 -5.17
N PRO A 36 2.05 -12.59 -4.62
CA PRO A 36 2.94 -11.46 -4.34
C PRO A 36 3.90 -11.71 -3.18
N VAL A 37 5.04 -11.04 -3.21
CA VAL A 37 6.02 -11.10 -2.10
C VAL A 37 5.59 -10.22 -0.91
N LEU A 38 4.76 -9.19 -1.16
CA LEU A 38 4.05 -8.44 -0.13
C LEU A 38 2.58 -8.40 -0.52
N THR A 39 1.75 -9.08 0.27
CA THR A 39 0.30 -9.18 0.05
C THR A 39 -0.45 -8.01 0.69
N GLY A 40 -1.53 -7.60 0.06
CA GLY A 40 -2.39 -6.51 0.55
C GLY A 40 -1.91 -5.14 0.10
N PHE A 41 -2.21 -4.13 0.88
CA PHE A 41 -1.93 -2.73 0.59
C PHE A 41 -0.42 -2.43 0.58
N TYR A 42 0.24 -2.81 -0.51
CA TYR A 42 1.65 -2.52 -0.79
C TYR A 42 1.80 -2.13 -2.25
N PRO A 43 1.21 -0.98 -2.69
CA PRO A 43 1.25 -0.56 -4.08
C PRO A 43 2.54 0.18 -4.41
N ASP A 44 2.77 0.36 -5.71
CA ASP A 44 3.81 1.24 -6.26
C ASP A 44 5.19 0.97 -5.64
N PRO A 45 5.69 -0.27 -5.67
CA PRO A 45 6.97 -0.57 -5.05
C PRO A 45 8.12 0.12 -5.77
N SER A 46 9.10 0.59 -5.00
CA SER A 46 10.38 1.08 -5.48
C SER A 46 11.48 0.56 -4.59
N LEU A 47 12.64 0.25 -5.17
CA LEU A 47 13.72 -0.36 -4.42
C LEU A 47 15.08 0.13 -4.90
N CYS A 48 16.08 -0.02 -4.02
CA CYS A 48 17.49 0.11 -4.37
C CYS A 48 18.30 -0.93 -3.61
N ARG A 49 19.50 -1.22 -4.11
CA ARG A 49 20.44 -2.13 -3.47
C ARG A 49 21.68 -1.34 -3.03
N VAL A 50 22.09 -1.56 -1.77
CA VAL A 50 23.34 -1.02 -1.23
C VAL A 50 24.11 -2.19 -0.60
N GLY A 51 25.24 -2.54 -1.17
CA GLY A 51 25.94 -3.76 -0.79
C GLY A 51 25.11 -5.01 -1.09
N ASP A 52 24.82 -5.79 -0.06
CA ASP A 52 24.01 -7.00 -0.16
C ASP A 52 22.56 -6.80 0.32
N THR A 53 22.18 -5.57 0.63
CA THR A 53 20.86 -5.27 1.18
C THR A 53 19.99 -4.52 0.18
N TYR A 54 18.76 -4.98 0.01
CA TYR A 54 17.73 -4.32 -0.76
C TYR A 54 16.81 -3.54 0.18
N TYR A 55 16.43 -2.34 -0.25
CA TYR A 55 15.52 -1.45 0.47
C TYR A 55 14.31 -1.21 -0.40
N LEU A 56 13.12 -1.48 0.13
CA LEU A 56 11.83 -1.37 -0.60
C LEU A 56 10.91 -0.40 0.11
N VAL A 57 10.26 0.46 -0.67
CA VAL A 57 9.22 1.38 -0.20
C VAL A 57 7.94 1.20 -1.00
N ASN A 58 6.80 1.56 -0.39
CA ASN A 58 5.48 1.51 -1.01
C ASN A 58 4.69 2.78 -0.71
N SER A 59 3.68 3.06 -1.53
CA SER A 59 2.70 4.12 -1.26
C SER A 59 1.95 3.87 0.04
N SER A 60 1.60 4.93 0.73
CA SER A 60 0.86 4.88 2.00
C SER A 60 -0.38 5.77 2.02
N PHE A 61 -0.57 6.62 1.03
CA PHE A 61 -1.68 7.56 0.92
C PHE A 61 -1.87 8.36 2.21
N THR A 62 -3.04 8.29 2.84
CA THR A 62 -3.32 9.08 4.06
C THR A 62 -3.06 8.33 5.37
N PHE A 63 -2.32 7.22 5.30
CA PHE A 63 -1.95 6.50 6.52
C PHE A 63 -0.64 7.02 7.12
N PHE A 64 -0.59 7.01 8.44
CA PHE A 64 0.56 7.41 9.24
C PHE A 64 0.98 6.24 10.16
N PRO A 65 2.27 5.89 10.28
CA PRO A 65 3.43 6.50 9.60
C PRO A 65 3.37 6.29 8.09
N GLY A 66 4.01 7.20 7.34
CA GLY A 66 4.00 7.16 5.87
C GLY A 66 5.21 6.43 5.30
N VAL A 67 5.02 5.85 4.12
CA VAL A 67 6.04 5.16 3.33
C VAL A 67 6.69 4.02 4.13
N PRO A 68 6.05 2.85 4.18
CA PRO A 68 6.65 1.69 4.83
C PRO A 68 7.96 1.32 4.14
N LEU A 69 8.95 0.96 4.93
CA LEU A 69 10.26 0.52 4.49
C LEU A 69 10.47 -0.93 4.89
N SER A 70 10.92 -1.74 3.95
CA SER A 70 11.27 -3.13 4.17
C SER A 70 12.68 -3.38 3.64
N THR A 71 13.40 -4.33 4.23
CA THR A 71 14.73 -4.74 3.79
C THR A 71 14.76 -6.23 3.48
N SER A 72 15.67 -6.62 2.60
CA SER A 72 15.85 -8.02 2.22
C SER A 72 17.29 -8.28 1.79
N LYS A 73 17.72 -9.53 1.94
CA LYS A 73 19.00 -10.01 1.40
C LYS A 73 18.82 -10.85 0.11
N ASP A 74 17.57 -11.16 -0.26
CA ASP A 74 17.30 -12.07 -1.38
C ASP A 74 16.12 -11.63 -2.27
N LEU A 75 15.50 -10.47 -2.02
CA LEU A 75 14.34 -9.92 -2.76
C LEU A 75 13.02 -10.66 -2.49
N VAL A 76 13.03 -11.77 -1.83
CA VAL A 76 11.85 -12.61 -1.54
C VAL A 76 11.43 -12.50 -0.10
N ASN A 77 12.38 -12.64 0.81
CA ASN A 77 12.14 -12.60 2.25
C ASN A 77 12.40 -11.18 2.75
N TRP A 78 11.32 -10.48 3.04
CA TRP A 78 11.34 -9.08 3.45
C TRP A 78 11.11 -8.94 4.94
N THR A 79 11.83 -8.00 5.54
CA THR A 79 11.73 -7.67 6.98
C THR A 79 11.27 -6.23 7.11
N PRO A 80 10.24 -5.96 7.92
CA PRO A 80 9.86 -4.57 8.20
C PRO A 80 11.01 -3.80 8.84
N ALA A 81 11.23 -2.58 8.37
CA ALA A 81 12.31 -1.70 8.84
C ALA A 81 11.81 -0.30 9.20
N GLY A 82 10.57 -0.19 9.63
CA GLY A 82 9.94 1.07 9.99
C GLY A 82 9.35 1.80 8.81
N HIS A 83 9.39 3.12 8.87
CA HIS A 83 8.79 4.00 7.87
C HIS A 83 9.74 5.15 7.58
N VAL A 84 9.74 5.60 6.33
CA VAL A 84 10.54 6.75 5.91
C VAL A 84 9.98 8.05 6.52
N LEU A 85 8.65 8.18 6.54
CA LEU A 85 7.96 9.36 7.05
C LEU A 85 7.32 9.01 8.39
N ASP A 86 8.05 9.22 9.47
CA ASP A 86 7.65 8.81 10.82
C ASP A 86 7.21 9.95 11.74
N ARG A 87 7.14 11.17 11.21
CA ARG A 87 6.75 12.37 11.96
C ARG A 87 5.77 13.20 11.16
N THR A 88 4.83 13.85 11.84
CA THR A 88 3.81 14.71 11.21
C THR A 88 4.44 15.84 10.38
N SER A 89 5.60 16.37 10.78
CA SER A 89 6.30 17.41 10.02
C SER A 89 6.71 16.97 8.62
N GLN A 90 6.93 15.67 8.41
CA GLN A 90 7.29 15.10 7.10
C GLN A 90 6.07 14.78 6.23
N VAL A 91 4.91 14.57 6.84
CA VAL A 91 3.76 14.00 6.14
C VAL A 91 2.43 14.60 6.64
N PRO A 92 2.17 15.88 6.33
CA PRO A 92 0.88 16.49 6.71
C PRO A 92 -0.25 15.85 5.91
N LEU A 93 -1.23 15.27 6.61
CA LEU A 93 -2.34 14.51 6.01
C LEU A 93 -3.72 15.03 6.41
N LYS A 94 -3.78 16.04 7.28
CA LYS A 94 -5.01 16.56 7.85
C LYS A 94 -6.04 16.91 6.76
N GLY A 95 -7.26 16.40 6.91
CA GLY A 95 -8.37 16.72 6.03
C GLY A 95 -8.35 16.04 4.66
N GLN A 96 -7.37 15.22 4.37
CA GLN A 96 -7.28 14.51 3.08
C GLN A 96 -8.16 13.26 3.06
N GLN A 97 -8.71 12.93 1.90
CA GLN A 97 -9.47 11.68 1.72
C GLN A 97 -8.55 10.46 1.81
N VAL A 98 -9.11 9.29 2.08
CA VAL A 98 -8.34 8.06 2.32
C VAL A 98 -7.31 7.77 1.23
N SER A 99 -7.66 7.97 -0.04
CA SER A 99 -6.78 7.65 -1.17
C SER A 99 -6.02 8.86 -1.73
N ALA A 100 -5.98 9.98 -1.02
CA ALA A 100 -5.09 11.10 -1.28
C ALA A 100 -3.74 10.87 -0.55
N GLY A 101 -3.07 11.92 -0.12
CA GLY A 101 -1.82 11.80 0.64
C GLY A 101 -0.62 11.39 -0.20
N ILE A 102 0.10 10.38 0.25
CA ILE A 102 1.40 9.98 -0.31
C ILE A 102 1.22 8.98 -1.45
N PHE A 103 1.47 9.44 -2.65
CA PHE A 103 1.52 8.63 -3.87
C PHE A 103 2.92 8.04 -4.05
N ALA A 104 3.08 7.15 -4.97
CA ALA A 104 4.27 6.41 -5.37
C ALA A 104 5.62 7.00 -4.91
N PRO A 105 6.18 6.52 -3.79
CA PRO A 105 7.52 6.91 -3.38
C PRO A 105 8.57 6.21 -4.24
N ALA A 106 9.69 6.87 -4.48
CA ALA A 106 10.83 6.28 -5.16
C ALA A 106 12.08 6.42 -4.29
N ILE A 107 12.74 5.30 -4.03
CA ILE A 107 13.96 5.25 -3.24
C ILE A 107 15.17 5.08 -4.15
N SER A 108 16.22 5.85 -3.89
CA SER A 108 17.47 5.82 -4.65
C SER A 108 18.66 5.98 -3.71
N TYR A 109 19.80 5.46 -4.11
CA TYR A 109 21.04 5.64 -3.39
C TYR A 109 22.07 6.34 -4.28
N ASN A 110 22.62 7.45 -3.83
CA ASN A 110 23.71 8.13 -4.51
C ASN A 110 25.05 7.65 -3.95
N LYS A 111 25.77 6.87 -4.73
CA LYS A 111 27.06 6.28 -4.33
C LYS A 111 28.13 7.33 -4.03
N LYS A 112 28.09 8.48 -4.71
CA LYS A 112 29.12 9.52 -4.55
C LYS A 112 29.07 10.21 -3.20
N ASN A 113 27.88 10.52 -2.70
CA ASN A 113 27.71 11.13 -1.38
C ASN A 113 27.22 10.14 -0.32
N LYS A 114 27.08 8.85 -0.68
CA LYS A 114 26.65 7.77 0.22
C LYS A 114 25.35 8.10 0.95
N THR A 115 24.37 8.61 0.20
CA THR A 115 23.10 9.09 0.75
C THR A 115 21.92 8.40 0.07
N PHE A 116 20.97 7.96 0.89
CA PHE A 116 19.67 7.52 0.41
C PHE A 116 18.76 8.72 0.21
N TYR A 117 17.95 8.68 -0.85
CA TYR A 117 16.93 9.67 -1.19
C TYR A 117 15.59 8.95 -1.35
N MET A 118 14.55 9.51 -0.78
CA MET A 118 13.18 9.10 -1.07
C MET A 118 12.42 10.33 -1.52
N ILE A 119 11.87 10.28 -2.73
CA ILE A 119 11.10 11.36 -3.33
C ILE A 119 9.68 10.87 -3.58
N THR A 120 8.69 11.73 -3.37
CA THR A 120 7.28 11.35 -3.51
C THR A 120 6.39 12.57 -3.70
N THR A 121 5.12 12.31 -3.93
CA THR A 121 4.06 13.31 -4.01
C THR A 121 3.14 13.17 -2.82
N ASN A 122 2.95 14.24 -2.05
CA ASN A 122 1.81 14.38 -1.15
C ASN A 122 0.77 15.22 -1.88
N VAL A 123 -0.34 14.62 -2.27
CA VAL A 123 -1.36 15.29 -3.08
C VAL A 123 -1.87 16.58 -2.43
N GLY A 124 -1.95 16.61 -1.09
CA GLY A 124 -2.40 17.79 -0.36
C GLY A 124 -1.31 18.81 -0.04
N ALA A 125 -0.03 18.53 -0.37
CA ALA A 125 1.08 19.42 0.02
C ALA A 125 2.11 19.68 -1.09
N GLY A 126 2.28 18.75 -2.04
CA GLY A 126 3.23 18.88 -3.13
C GLY A 126 4.29 17.80 -3.17
N ASN A 127 5.19 17.91 -4.14
CA ASN A 127 6.30 16.99 -4.33
C ASN A 127 7.48 17.38 -3.41
N PHE A 128 8.11 16.38 -2.81
CA PHE A 128 9.22 16.60 -1.88
C PHE A 128 10.11 15.36 -1.80
N PHE A 129 11.30 15.54 -1.23
CA PHE A 129 12.17 14.42 -0.90
C PHE A 129 12.72 14.55 0.51
N VAL A 130 13.18 13.43 1.03
CA VAL A 130 13.91 13.30 2.29
C VAL A 130 15.19 12.50 2.05
N LYS A 131 16.19 12.70 2.89
CA LYS A 131 17.50 12.05 2.78
C LYS A 131 17.87 11.31 4.05
N SER A 132 18.70 10.28 3.91
CA SER A 132 19.27 9.54 5.04
C SER A 132 20.64 8.97 4.68
N LYS A 133 21.58 9.07 5.61
CA LYS A 133 22.86 8.36 5.51
C LYS A 133 22.74 6.90 5.93
N ASP A 134 21.78 6.62 6.80
CA ASP A 134 21.47 5.29 7.33
C ASP A 134 19.98 5.23 7.65
N PRO A 135 19.18 4.51 6.84
CA PRO A 135 17.72 4.45 7.03
C PRO A 135 17.29 3.96 8.42
N SER A 136 18.12 3.18 9.10
CA SER A 136 17.81 2.71 10.46
C SER A 136 17.88 3.82 11.51
N LYS A 137 18.46 4.97 11.16
CA LYS A 137 18.62 6.14 12.04
C LYS A 137 17.68 7.29 11.70
N GLY A 138 16.77 7.07 10.77
CA GLY A 138 15.78 8.06 10.38
C GLY A 138 16.14 8.87 9.14
N TRP A 139 15.22 9.74 8.77
CA TRP A 139 15.26 10.55 7.55
C TRP A 139 15.09 12.02 7.88
N SER A 140 15.62 12.86 6.99
CA SER A 140 15.58 14.33 7.14
C SER A 140 14.16 14.88 7.11
N GLU A 141 14.02 16.17 7.48
CA GLU A 141 12.84 16.96 7.19
C GLU A 141 12.64 17.09 5.68
N PRO A 142 11.40 17.29 5.21
CA PRO A 142 11.12 17.34 3.78
C PRO A 142 11.72 18.57 3.11
N ILE A 143 12.20 18.36 1.88
CA ILE A 143 12.63 19.44 1.00
C ILE A 143 11.66 19.46 -0.17
N TYR A 144 10.81 20.49 -0.24
CA TYR A 144 9.78 20.60 -1.26
C TYR A 144 10.36 21.09 -2.59
N LEU A 145 9.89 20.49 -3.68
CA LEU A 145 10.30 20.77 -5.05
C LEU A 145 9.13 21.39 -5.81
N LYS A 146 8.92 22.69 -5.61
CA LYS A 146 7.74 23.41 -6.11
C LYS A 146 7.65 23.49 -7.64
N LYS A 147 8.76 23.29 -8.35
CA LYS A 147 8.77 23.28 -9.83
C LYS A 147 8.15 22.04 -10.44
N ILE A 148 7.99 20.96 -9.66
CA ILE A 148 7.36 19.74 -10.16
C ILE A 148 5.85 19.93 -10.18
N ASP A 149 5.29 19.97 -11.40
CA ASP A 149 3.84 19.95 -11.63
C ASP A 149 3.47 18.55 -12.13
N GLY A 150 2.97 17.72 -11.24
CA GLY A 150 2.62 16.34 -11.55
C GLY A 150 2.90 15.39 -10.39
N ILE A 151 3.05 14.13 -10.73
CA ILE A 151 3.20 13.03 -9.75
C ILE A 151 4.35 12.10 -10.13
N ASP A 152 4.64 11.14 -9.26
CA ASP A 152 5.58 10.04 -9.46
C ASP A 152 7.01 10.49 -9.78
N PRO A 153 7.58 11.43 -9.01
CA PRO A 153 8.98 11.79 -9.22
C PRO A 153 9.91 10.65 -8.79
N SER A 154 11.02 10.51 -9.51
CA SER A 154 12.12 9.64 -9.09
C SER A 154 13.47 10.28 -9.43
N PHE A 155 14.48 9.99 -8.61
CA PHE A 155 15.85 10.44 -8.85
C PHE A 155 16.62 9.44 -9.71
N PHE A 156 17.52 9.99 -10.50
CA PHE A 156 18.61 9.25 -11.12
C PHE A 156 19.92 9.99 -10.86
N PHE A 157 20.91 9.28 -10.33
CA PHE A 157 22.25 9.83 -10.08
C PHE A 157 23.23 9.17 -11.06
N ASP A 158 23.76 9.95 -11.99
CA ASP A 158 24.67 9.45 -13.01
C ASP A 158 26.09 9.26 -12.48
N ASP A 159 26.89 8.48 -13.18
CA ASP A 159 28.28 8.19 -12.83
C ASP A 159 29.16 9.45 -12.79
N ASN A 160 28.81 10.49 -13.55
CA ASN A 160 29.51 11.78 -13.55
C ASN A 160 29.14 12.70 -12.39
N GLY A 161 28.27 12.24 -11.49
CA GLY A 161 27.82 13.01 -10.32
C GLY A 161 26.61 13.89 -10.56
N LYS A 162 26.12 13.99 -11.77
CA LYS A 162 24.90 14.75 -12.06
C LYS A 162 23.66 14.01 -11.54
N GLY A 163 22.73 14.77 -10.99
CA GLY A 163 21.42 14.26 -10.59
C GLY A 163 20.33 14.66 -11.57
N TYR A 164 19.32 13.82 -11.69
CA TYR A 164 18.16 14.06 -12.53
C TYR A 164 16.91 13.67 -11.79
N ILE A 165 15.79 14.35 -12.09
CA ILE A 165 14.46 13.98 -11.61
C ILE A 165 13.58 13.77 -12.84
N VAL A 166 12.91 12.62 -12.92
CA VAL A 166 11.86 12.37 -13.89
C VAL A 166 10.52 12.26 -13.19
N HIS A 167 9.44 12.72 -13.83
CA HIS A 167 8.10 12.64 -13.25
C HIS A 167 7.03 12.70 -14.33
N ASN A 168 5.81 12.28 -13.97
CA ASN A 168 4.61 12.50 -14.78
C ASN A 168 4.20 13.95 -14.67
N GLY A 169 3.80 14.55 -15.77
CA GLY A 169 3.27 15.91 -15.79
C GLY A 169 2.34 16.18 -16.97
N PRO A 170 1.71 17.37 -16.99
CA PRO A 170 0.92 17.78 -18.15
C PRO A 170 1.77 17.89 -19.40
N VAL A 171 1.17 17.61 -20.56
CA VAL A 171 1.85 17.86 -21.85
C VAL A 171 1.96 19.36 -22.10
N VAL A 172 3.08 19.77 -22.66
CA VAL A 172 3.31 21.17 -23.04
C VAL A 172 2.30 21.57 -24.11
N GLY A 173 1.62 22.71 -23.92
CA GLY A 173 0.63 23.20 -24.85
C GLY A 173 -0.77 22.61 -24.69
N GLY A 174 -0.99 21.75 -23.70
CA GLY A 174 -2.27 21.13 -23.42
C GLY A 174 -2.44 19.76 -24.09
N ALA A 175 -3.34 18.94 -23.53
CA ALA A 175 -3.59 17.60 -24.01
C ALA A 175 -4.39 17.58 -25.31
N ASP A 176 -4.04 16.68 -26.22
CA ASP A 176 -4.77 16.45 -27.47
C ASP A 176 -5.97 15.51 -27.26
N TYR A 177 -5.93 14.72 -26.18
CA TYR A 177 -7.00 13.80 -25.80
C TYR A 177 -6.97 13.59 -24.26
N GLU A 178 -8.08 13.15 -23.71
CA GLU A 178 -8.19 12.90 -22.27
C GLU A 178 -7.24 11.79 -21.83
N GLY A 179 -6.50 12.03 -20.75
CA GLY A 179 -5.52 11.09 -20.21
C GLY A 179 -4.14 11.18 -20.85
N GLN A 180 -3.94 12.04 -21.84
CA GLN A 180 -2.60 12.29 -22.39
C GLN A 180 -1.75 13.02 -21.34
N ARG A 181 -0.64 12.40 -20.96
CA ARG A 181 0.34 12.96 -20.01
C ARG A 181 1.72 12.89 -20.65
N ALA A 182 2.70 13.45 -19.98
CA ALA A 182 4.09 13.45 -20.45
C ALA A 182 5.02 13.07 -19.31
N ILE A 183 6.24 12.65 -19.68
CA ILE A 183 7.34 12.53 -18.74
C ILE A 183 8.24 13.75 -18.91
N ARG A 184 8.52 14.41 -17.81
CA ARG A 184 9.41 15.57 -17.71
C ARG A 184 10.68 15.19 -17.00
N CYS A 185 11.80 15.81 -17.36
CA CYS A 185 13.09 15.59 -16.72
C CYS A 185 13.72 16.93 -16.35
N PHE A 186 14.15 17.03 -15.09
CA PHE A 186 14.96 18.14 -14.59
C PHE A 186 16.38 17.66 -14.30
N GLU A 187 17.37 18.57 -14.43
CA GLU A 187 18.62 18.40 -13.71
C GLU A 187 18.42 18.74 -12.23
N PHE A 188 19.10 18.02 -11.37
CA PHE A 188 19.07 18.23 -9.93
C PHE A 188 20.46 18.57 -9.43
N ASP A 189 20.59 19.69 -8.70
CA ASP A 189 21.82 20.07 -8.02
C ASP A 189 21.95 19.29 -6.72
N VAL A 190 22.80 18.27 -6.72
CA VAL A 190 23.01 17.38 -5.57
C VAL A 190 23.57 18.15 -4.36
N LYS A 191 24.46 19.09 -4.59
CA LYS A 191 25.08 19.88 -3.50
C LYS A 191 24.10 20.87 -2.87
N GLY A 192 23.27 21.48 -3.71
CA GLY A 192 22.30 22.49 -3.29
C GLY A 192 20.94 21.93 -2.92
N ASP A 193 20.71 20.64 -3.08
CA ASP A 193 19.39 19.99 -2.85
C ASP A 193 18.24 20.71 -3.57
N SER A 194 18.45 21.10 -4.81
CA SER A 194 17.50 21.90 -5.56
C SER A 194 17.47 21.56 -7.03
N ILE A 195 16.34 21.83 -7.67
CA ILE A 195 16.20 21.70 -9.13
C ILE A 195 17.03 22.78 -9.81
N LYS A 196 17.75 22.38 -10.86
CA LYS A 196 18.57 23.26 -11.69
C LYS A 196 17.88 23.49 -13.02
N GLY A 197 17.50 24.74 -13.30
CA GLY A 197 16.88 25.11 -14.57
C GLY A 197 15.45 24.63 -14.73
N ASP A 198 15.02 24.57 -16.00
CA ASP A 198 13.67 24.15 -16.37
C ASP A 198 13.64 22.70 -16.82
N PHE A 199 12.44 22.11 -16.85
CA PHE A 199 12.26 20.75 -17.32
C PHE A 199 12.37 20.66 -18.84
N LYS A 200 12.73 19.47 -19.32
CA LYS A 200 12.55 19.04 -20.69
C LYS A 200 11.42 18.01 -20.73
N GLU A 201 10.47 18.16 -21.66
CA GLU A 201 9.48 17.10 -21.95
C GLU A 201 10.20 16.02 -22.73
N ILE A 202 10.50 14.89 -22.07
CA ILE A 202 11.31 13.82 -22.69
C ILE A 202 10.48 12.71 -23.33
N LEU A 203 9.22 12.58 -22.96
CA LEU A 203 8.30 11.61 -23.55
C LEU A 203 6.88 12.19 -23.52
N ARG A 204 6.27 12.33 -24.70
CA ARG A 204 4.93 12.89 -24.84
C ARG A 204 3.93 11.78 -25.14
N GLY A 205 2.94 11.61 -24.26
CA GLY A 205 1.85 10.66 -24.42
C GLY A 205 2.17 9.24 -24.00
N GLY A 206 3.31 8.72 -24.36
CA GLY A 206 3.72 7.34 -24.08
C GLY A 206 4.36 6.68 -25.28
N THR A 207 4.26 5.36 -25.35
CA THR A 207 4.76 4.54 -26.46
C THR A 207 3.60 4.20 -27.41
N HIS A 208 3.92 3.89 -28.67
CA HIS A 208 2.89 3.66 -29.71
C HIS A 208 1.87 4.80 -29.72
N VAL A 209 2.35 6.03 -29.94
CA VAL A 209 1.56 7.27 -29.80
C VAL A 209 0.31 7.32 -30.67
N GLU A 210 0.31 6.61 -31.79
CA GLU A 210 -0.85 6.48 -32.68
C GLU A 210 -2.04 5.77 -32.00
N ALA A 211 -1.77 4.95 -30.97
CA ALA A 211 -2.81 4.29 -30.18
C ALA A 211 -3.39 5.19 -29.07
N ARG A 212 -2.92 6.45 -28.98
CA ARG A 212 -3.36 7.44 -27.99
C ARG A 212 -3.24 6.92 -26.55
N PRO A 213 -2.03 6.53 -26.11
CA PRO A 213 -1.82 5.97 -24.77
C PRO A 213 -2.18 6.98 -23.68
N ILE A 214 -2.67 6.48 -22.56
CA ILE A 214 -3.07 7.31 -21.43
C ILE A 214 -2.18 7.05 -20.21
N TRP A 215 -2.07 8.07 -19.36
CA TRP A 215 -1.43 8.00 -18.06
C TRP A 215 -0.06 7.37 -18.06
N ILE A 216 0.86 7.92 -18.88
CA ILE A 216 2.28 7.61 -18.74
C ILE A 216 2.75 8.15 -17.39
N GLU A 217 3.24 7.28 -16.52
CA GLU A 217 3.56 7.61 -15.14
C GLU A 217 4.59 6.64 -14.54
N GLY A 218 4.94 6.80 -13.28
CA GLY A 218 5.90 5.92 -12.60
C GLY A 218 7.25 5.82 -13.29
N PRO A 219 7.83 6.94 -13.78
CA PRO A 219 9.09 6.85 -14.53
C PRO A 219 10.27 6.52 -13.63
N HIS A 220 11.16 5.66 -14.13
CA HIS A 220 12.47 5.40 -13.54
C HIS A 220 13.54 5.48 -14.61
N LEU A 221 14.61 6.22 -14.33
CA LEU A 221 15.82 6.24 -15.16
C LEU A 221 16.85 5.32 -14.53
N PHE A 222 17.52 4.51 -15.33
CA PHE A 222 18.70 3.77 -14.91
C PHE A 222 19.68 3.61 -16.06
N LYS A 223 20.92 3.23 -15.76
CA LYS A 223 21.98 3.05 -16.75
C LYS A 223 22.46 1.61 -16.76
N LYS A 224 22.58 1.03 -17.95
CA LYS A 224 23.21 -0.27 -18.13
C LYS A 224 24.09 -0.23 -19.39
N GLY A 225 25.38 -0.49 -19.19
CA GLY A 225 26.35 -0.36 -20.28
C GLY A 225 26.42 1.09 -20.76
N LYS A 226 26.26 1.28 -22.05
CA LYS A 226 26.32 2.60 -22.71
C LYS A 226 24.95 3.26 -22.90
N PHE A 227 23.87 2.61 -22.44
CA PHE A 227 22.53 3.14 -22.60
C PHE A 227 21.95 3.60 -21.29
N TYR A 228 21.16 4.67 -21.38
CA TYR A 228 20.19 5.09 -20.36
C TYR A 228 18.85 4.51 -20.73
N TYR A 229 18.12 4.05 -19.72
CA TYR A 229 16.79 3.45 -19.89
C TYR A 229 15.77 4.29 -19.14
N LEU A 230 14.62 4.52 -19.79
CA LEU A 230 13.45 5.16 -19.20
C LEU A 230 12.35 4.09 -19.15
N MET A 231 11.97 3.69 -17.96
CA MET A 231 10.91 2.70 -17.73
C MET A 231 9.70 3.40 -17.11
N CYS A 232 8.51 3.17 -17.67
CA CYS A 232 7.30 3.85 -17.24
C CYS A 232 6.11 2.90 -17.17
N ALA A 233 5.13 3.25 -16.33
CA ALA A 233 3.80 2.65 -16.35
C ALA A 233 2.94 3.35 -17.39
N GLU A 234 2.03 2.62 -18.01
CA GLU A 234 1.14 3.12 -19.05
C GLU A 234 -0.23 2.46 -18.95
N GLY A 235 -1.29 3.17 -19.36
CA GLY A 235 -2.64 2.63 -19.41
C GLY A 235 -3.52 2.93 -18.21
N GLY A 236 -2.97 3.52 -17.16
CA GLY A 236 -3.65 3.73 -15.88
C GLY A 236 -3.62 2.49 -14.99
N THR A 237 -3.75 2.69 -13.68
CA THR A 237 -3.68 1.60 -12.70
C THR A 237 -5.00 0.82 -12.63
N GLY A 238 -5.27 0.04 -13.66
CA GLY A 238 -6.46 -0.79 -13.83
C GLY A 238 -6.17 -1.93 -14.77
N GLY A 239 -7.20 -2.46 -15.42
CA GLY A 239 -7.06 -3.62 -16.33
C GLY A 239 -6.14 -3.38 -17.52
N TRP A 240 -5.96 -2.14 -17.94
CA TRP A 240 -5.11 -1.76 -19.07
C TRP A 240 -3.66 -1.45 -18.67
N HIS A 241 -3.32 -1.60 -17.42
CA HIS A 241 -1.99 -1.29 -16.88
C HIS A 241 -0.90 -2.10 -17.56
N SER A 242 0.23 -1.46 -17.81
CA SER A 242 1.39 -2.11 -18.42
C SER A 242 2.67 -1.36 -18.06
N GLU A 243 3.80 -1.99 -18.32
CA GLU A 243 5.12 -1.38 -18.18
C GLU A 243 5.79 -1.31 -19.54
N VAL A 244 6.36 -0.15 -19.87
CA VAL A 244 7.04 0.11 -21.14
C VAL A 244 8.45 0.64 -20.86
N ILE A 245 9.35 0.48 -21.84
CA ILE A 245 10.74 0.92 -21.70
C ILE A 245 11.26 1.53 -23.00
N LEU A 246 12.13 2.52 -22.85
CA LEU A 246 12.82 3.21 -23.91
C LEU A 246 14.30 3.33 -23.53
N ARG A 247 15.17 3.54 -24.51
CA ARG A 247 16.59 3.75 -24.24
C ARG A 247 17.14 4.92 -25.03
N ALA A 248 18.25 5.48 -24.55
CA ALA A 248 18.94 6.60 -25.17
C ALA A 248 20.42 6.56 -24.82
N LYS A 249 21.20 7.37 -25.53
CA LYS A 249 22.62 7.56 -25.21
C LYS A 249 22.87 8.70 -24.21
N ASN A 250 21.82 9.45 -23.90
CA ASN A 250 21.85 10.56 -22.94
C ASN A 250 20.64 10.49 -22.01
N PRO A 251 20.75 11.00 -20.77
CA PRO A 251 19.64 10.92 -19.79
C PRO A 251 18.36 11.65 -20.20
N MET A 252 18.46 12.60 -21.12
CA MET A 252 17.29 13.36 -21.61
C MET A 252 16.88 12.97 -23.03
N GLY A 253 17.38 11.86 -23.52
CA GLY A 253 17.06 11.38 -24.87
C GLY A 253 18.05 11.87 -25.93
N PRO A 254 17.68 11.73 -27.23
CA PRO A 254 16.39 11.20 -27.75
C PRO A 254 16.19 9.72 -27.46
N TRP A 255 14.94 9.36 -27.21
CA TRP A 255 14.55 8.02 -26.77
C TRP A 255 14.14 7.13 -27.94
N GLU A 256 14.60 5.87 -27.90
CA GLU A 256 14.20 4.79 -28.79
C GLU A 256 13.29 3.83 -28.02
N GLU A 257 12.10 3.57 -28.55
CA GLU A 257 11.17 2.62 -27.94
C GLU A 257 11.65 1.17 -28.08
N CYS A 258 11.45 0.37 -27.04
CA CYS A 258 11.63 -1.07 -27.13
C CYS A 258 10.64 -1.65 -28.16
N PRO A 259 11.12 -2.39 -29.15
CA PRO A 259 10.22 -2.98 -30.16
C PRO A 259 9.19 -3.94 -29.56
N ASN A 260 9.49 -4.50 -28.40
CA ASN A 260 8.66 -5.50 -27.73
C ASN A 260 7.77 -4.93 -26.61
N ASN A 261 7.62 -3.59 -26.55
CA ASN A 261 6.71 -2.98 -25.57
C ASN A 261 5.26 -3.47 -25.74
N PRO A 262 4.52 -3.67 -24.64
CA PRO A 262 4.95 -3.55 -23.25
C PRO A 262 5.78 -4.76 -22.78
N ILE A 263 6.71 -4.50 -21.86
CA ILE A 263 7.59 -5.55 -21.30
C ILE A 263 6.97 -6.29 -20.12
N LEU A 264 5.83 -5.82 -19.66
CA LEU A 264 5.02 -6.43 -18.61
C LEU A 264 3.57 -5.98 -18.78
N THR A 265 2.66 -6.92 -18.85
CA THR A 265 1.22 -6.60 -18.81
C THR A 265 0.39 -7.86 -18.56
N GLN A 266 -0.80 -7.69 -18.03
CA GLN A 266 -1.83 -8.72 -17.91
C GLN A 266 -3.14 -8.27 -18.59
N ARG A 267 -3.06 -7.28 -19.49
CA ARG A 267 -4.25 -6.60 -20.03
C ARG A 267 -4.95 -7.34 -21.17
N THR A 268 -4.21 -8.14 -21.94
CA THR A 268 -4.77 -8.80 -23.13
C THR A 268 -4.13 -10.17 -23.36
N GLY A 269 -4.79 -11.01 -24.15
CA GLY A 269 -4.25 -12.30 -24.60
C GLY A 269 -4.27 -13.40 -23.56
N LEU A 270 -5.00 -13.22 -22.47
CA LEU A 270 -5.08 -14.22 -21.39
C LEU A 270 -6.49 -14.82 -21.33
N ASP A 271 -6.56 -16.10 -20.94
CA ASP A 271 -7.82 -16.77 -20.68
C ASP A 271 -8.55 -16.07 -19.52
N PRO A 272 -9.78 -15.55 -19.75
CA PRO A 272 -10.54 -14.89 -18.69
C PRO A 272 -10.94 -15.84 -17.55
N ASN A 273 -10.93 -17.14 -17.79
CA ASN A 273 -11.27 -18.17 -16.81
C ASN A 273 -10.05 -18.85 -16.20
N ARG A 274 -8.84 -18.25 -16.37
CA ARG A 274 -7.63 -18.82 -15.80
C ARG A 274 -7.71 -18.94 -14.29
N LYS A 275 -7.07 -19.96 -13.76
CA LYS A 275 -6.98 -20.16 -12.30
C LYS A 275 -6.09 -19.10 -11.67
N ASP A 276 -6.48 -18.62 -10.48
CA ASP A 276 -5.73 -17.66 -9.67
C ASP A 276 -5.29 -16.43 -10.48
N PRO A 277 -6.23 -15.71 -11.08
CA PRO A 277 -5.89 -14.61 -11.97
C PRO A 277 -5.13 -13.50 -11.24
N VAL A 278 -4.23 -12.86 -11.99
CA VAL A 278 -3.54 -11.64 -11.58
C VAL A 278 -3.85 -10.58 -12.63
N SER A 279 -4.17 -9.38 -12.20
CA SER A 279 -4.54 -8.28 -13.09
C SER A 279 -3.71 -7.03 -12.81
N SER A 280 -3.78 -6.06 -13.73
CA SER A 280 -3.32 -4.68 -13.51
C SER A 280 -1.81 -4.54 -13.27
N ALA A 281 -1.00 -5.45 -13.79
CA ALA A 281 0.44 -5.45 -13.58
C ALA A 281 1.13 -4.26 -14.25
N GLY A 282 1.90 -3.52 -13.48
CA GLY A 282 2.66 -2.36 -13.94
C GLY A 282 3.31 -1.60 -12.79
N HIS A 283 3.78 -0.39 -13.10
CA HIS A 283 4.46 0.50 -12.15
C HIS A 283 5.66 -0.23 -11.51
N ALA A 284 6.56 -0.69 -12.37
CA ALA A 284 7.72 -1.47 -11.98
C ALA A 284 8.91 -0.60 -11.59
N ASP A 285 9.74 -1.13 -10.72
CA ASP A 285 11.12 -0.69 -10.50
C ASP A 285 12.04 -1.89 -10.64
N ILE A 286 13.31 -1.64 -10.96
CA ILE A 286 14.25 -2.68 -11.37
C ILE A 286 15.54 -2.55 -10.58
N VAL A 287 16.19 -3.69 -10.31
CA VAL A 287 17.44 -3.72 -9.55
C VAL A 287 18.35 -4.83 -10.07
N GLU A 288 19.64 -4.60 -9.99
CA GLU A 288 20.70 -5.57 -10.31
C GLU A 288 21.27 -6.10 -8.99
N ASP A 289 21.56 -7.41 -8.93
CA ASP A 289 21.95 -8.10 -7.70
C ASP A 289 23.47 -8.05 -7.38
N GLY A 290 24.25 -7.34 -8.20
CA GLY A 290 25.71 -7.31 -8.07
C GLY A 290 26.42 -8.45 -8.77
N LYS A 291 25.68 -9.40 -9.34
CA LYS A 291 26.20 -10.58 -10.05
C LYS A 291 25.74 -10.66 -11.49
N GLY A 292 25.12 -9.58 -12.00
CA GLY A 292 24.61 -9.52 -13.37
C GLY A 292 23.17 -10.00 -13.53
N ASN A 293 22.49 -10.39 -12.46
CA ASN A 293 21.09 -10.78 -12.51
C ASN A 293 20.19 -9.59 -12.17
N TRP A 294 19.12 -9.41 -12.95
CA TRP A 294 18.20 -8.30 -12.79
C TRP A 294 16.82 -8.80 -12.36
N TRP A 295 16.19 -8.03 -11.48
CA TRP A 295 14.87 -8.35 -10.92
C TRP A 295 14.00 -7.11 -10.93
N ALA A 296 12.69 -7.31 -11.13
CA ALA A 296 11.70 -6.25 -11.10
C ALA A 296 10.70 -6.49 -9.97
N VAL A 297 10.40 -5.43 -9.25
CA VAL A 297 9.22 -5.34 -8.39
C VAL A 297 8.18 -4.49 -9.11
N PHE A 298 6.91 -4.82 -8.93
CA PHE A 298 5.81 -4.10 -9.56
C PHE A 298 4.52 -4.33 -8.79
N LEU A 299 3.50 -3.53 -9.06
CA LEU A 299 2.19 -3.79 -8.49
C LEU A 299 1.36 -4.68 -9.40
N ALA A 300 0.52 -5.51 -8.79
CA ALA A 300 -0.56 -6.20 -9.46
C ALA A 300 -1.64 -6.57 -8.44
N CYS A 301 -2.77 -7.05 -8.92
CA CYS A 301 -3.95 -7.31 -8.11
C CYS A 301 -4.42 -8.75 -8.23
N ARG A 302 -5.18 -9.20 -7.20
CA ARG A 302 -5.76 -10.55 -7.15
C ARG A 302 -7.27 -10.45 -7.19
N PRO A 303 -7.88 -10.35 -8.38
CA PRO A 303 -9.33 -10.25 -8.45
C PRO A 303 -10.00 -11.56 -8.04
N TYR A 304 -11.12 -11.47 -7.33
CA TYR A 304 -11.92 -12.63 -6.95
C TYR A 304 -13.07 -12.91 -7.94
N GLU A 305 -13.47 -11.90 -8.69
CA GLU A 305 -14.57 -11.98 -9.65
C GLU A 305 -14.39 -10.83 -10.64
N GLU A 306 -14.39 -11.14 -11.95
CA GLU A 306 -14.08 -10.14 -12.97
C GLU A 306 -12.78 -9.40 -12.64
N ASP A 307 -12.84 -8.08 -12.47
CA ASP A 307 -11.68 -7.25 -12.09
C ASP A 307 -11.75 -6.74 -10.65
N MET A 308 -12.68 -7.25 -9.83
CA MET A 308 -12.89 -6.80 -8.45
C MET A 308 -11.89 -7.43 -7.48
N TYR A 309 -11.28 -6.59 -6.67
CA TYR A 309 -10.38 -6.98 -5.59
C TYR A 309 -10.52 -6.03 -4.41
N ASN A 310 -10.53 -6.58 -3.19
CA ASN A 310 -10.62 -5.80 -1.96
C ASN A 310 -9.24 -5.51 -1.36
N THR A 311 -8.27 -6.38 -1.61
CA THR A 311 -6.93 -6.30 -0.99
C THR A 311 -6.01 -5.27 -1.64
N GLY A 312 -6.47 -4.59 -2.68
CA GLY A 312 -5.70 -3.55 -3.35
C GLY A 312 -4.59 -4.10 -4.22
N ARG A 313 -3.54 -3.31 -4.35
CA ARG A 313 -2.40 -3.57 -5.23
C ARG A 313 -1.25 -4.11 -4.39
N ASP A 314 -0.85 -5.34 -4.68
CA ASP A 314 0.22 -6.07 -3.99
C ASP A 314 1.57 -5.82 -4.66
N THR A 315 2.67 -6.08 -3.95
CA THR A 315 4.02 -6.07 -4.55
C THR A 315 4.40 -7.46 -5.04
N TYR A 316 4.72 -7.55 -6.31
CA TYR A 316 5.15 -8.76 -7.02
C TYR A 316 6.64 -8.68 -7.36
N LEU A 317 7.25 -9.83 -7.59
CA LEU A 317 8.66 -9.97 -7.97
C LEU A 317 8.80 -10.94 -9.14
N LEU A 318 9.44 -10.52 -10.22
CA LEU A 318 9.78 -11.38 -11.36
C LEU A 318 11.22 -11.11 -11.83
N PRO A 319 11.88 -12.13 -12.41
CA PRO A 319 13.20 -11.93 -13.01
C PRO A 319 13.09 -11.09 -14.28
N VAL A 320 14.17 -10.39 -14.60
CA VAL A 320 14.29 -9.61 -15.83
C VAL A 320 15.27 -10.32 -16.76
N THR A 321 14.83 -10.60 -17.97
CA THR A 321 15.67 -11.20 -19.01
C THR A 321 16.15 -10.10 -19.97
N TRP A 322 17.45 -10.04 -20.24
CA TRP A 322 18.03 -9.08 -21.18
C TRP A 322 18.34 -9.76 -22.51
N LYS A 323 17.85 -9.17 -23.59
CA LYS A 323 18.10 -9.66 -24.96
C LYS A 323 18.29 -8.48 -25.91
N ASN A 324 19.42 -8.45 -26.62
CA ASN A 324 19.75 -7.38 -27.58
C ASN A 324 19.72 -5.97 -26.96
N GLY A 325 20.11 -5.87 -25.67
CA GLY A 325 20.12 -4.60 -24.94
C GLY A 325 18.74 -4.12 -24.49
N TRP A 326 17.74 -5.00 -24.50
CA TRP A 326 16.40 -4.71 -24.02
C TRP A 326 15.97 -5.66 -22.91
N PRO A 327 15.31 -5.17 -21.86
CA PRO A 327 14.80 -6.03 -20.79
C PRO A 327 13.39 -6.52 -21.12
N GLU A 328 13.05 -7.67 -20.58
CA GLU A 328 11.69 -8.20 -20.56
C GLU A 328 11.40 -8.71 -19.15
N ILE A 329 10.30 -8.28 -18.55
CA ILE A 329 9.86 -8.74 -17.23
C ILE A 329 8.99 -9.98 -17.37
N LEU A 330 8.10 -9.99 -18.36
CA LEU A 330 7.21 -11.11 -18.62
C LEU A 330 6.91 -11.20 -20.12
N ALA A 331 7.01 -12.40 -20.67
CA ALA A 331 6.66 -12.63 -22.06
C ALA A 331 5.17 -12.32 -22.30
N LYS A 332 4.86 -11.81 -23.50
CA LYS A 332 3.48 -11.48 -23.87
C LYS A 332 2.56 -12.69 -23.77
N ASN A 333 1.29 -12.44 -23.42
CA ASN A 333 0.24 -13.46 -23.29
C ASN A 333 0.57 -14.53 -22.25
N THR A 334 1.39 -14.21 -21.26
CA THR A 334 1.77 -15.12 -20.17
C THR A 334 1.10 -14.67 -18.88
N PRO A 335 0.31 -15.54 -18.23
CA PRO A 335 -0.24 -15.21 -16.91
C PRO A 335 0.86 -15.21 -15.86
N ILE A 336 0.78 -14.31 -14.89
CA ILE A 336 1.70 -14.31 -13.75
C ILE A 336 1.37 -15.51 -12.87
N SER A 337 2.38 -16.35 -12.60
CA SER A 337 2.23 -17.51 -11.73
C SER A 337 2.26 -17.13 -10.26
N THR A 338 1.46 -17.84 -9.44
CA THR A 338 1.52 -17.71 -7.99
C THR A 338 2.87 -18.13 -7.43
N VAL A 339 3.52 -19.15 -8.04
CA VAL A 339 4.82 -19.63 -7.61
C VAL A 339 5.90 -19.07 -8.52
N GLY A 340 6.86 -18.38 -7.92
CA GLY A 340 8.07 -17.93 -8.60
C GLY A 340 9.27 -18.76 -8.20
N GLU A 341 10.35 -18.63 -8.96
CA GLU A 341 11.60 -19.36 -8.72
C GLU A 341 12.79 -18.42 -8.58
N LYS A 342 13.60 -18.66 -7.58
CA LYS A 342 14.85 -17.94 -7.35
C LYS A 342 15.79 -18.82 -6.54
N ALA A 343 16.97 -19.09 -7.10
CA ALA A 343 17.97 -19.92 -6.44
C ALA A 343 18.53 -19.25 -5.17
N GLY A 344 18.93 -20.07 -4.22
CA GLY A 344 19.69 -19.63 -3.05
C GLY A 344 18.89 -18.86 -2.01
N LEU A 345 17.59 -19.07 -1.93
CA LEU A 345 16.77 -18.44 -0.91
C LEU A 345 17.06 -19.07 0.46
N LYS A 346 17.11 -18.20 1.47
CA LYS A 346 17.26 -18.62 2.86
C LYS A 346 15.98 -18.26 3.60
N PRO A 347 15.10 -19.25 3.82
CA PRO A 347 13.87 -18.98 4.56
C PRO A 347 14.23 -18.40 5.93
N ALA A 348 13.72 -17.22 6.20
CA ALA A 348 13.77 -16.62 7.51
C ALA A 348 12.58 -17.12 8.32
N GLY A 349 12.54 -16.84 9.61
CA GLY A 349 11.44 -17.25 10.46
C GLY A 349 10.05 -16.82 10.00
N LYS A 350 9.27 -16.23 10.86
CA LYS A 350 7.88 -15.84 10.58
C LYS A 350 7.80 -14.78 9.47
N ASN A 351 7.02 -15.08 8.42
CA ASN A 351 6.76 -14.15 7.31
C ASN A 351 5.28 -13.75 7.32
N GLU A 352 5.01 -12.48 7.60
CA GLU A 352 3.66 -11.89 7.60
C GLU A 352 3.42 -11.00 6.36
N PHE A 353 4.21 -11.20 5.31
CA PHE A 353 4.05 -10.49 4.03
C PHE A 353 3.52 -11.37 2.90
N SER A 354 3.85 -12.66 2.88
CA SER A 354 3.60 -13.50 1.71
C SER A 354 3.07 -14.88 2.09
N GLY A 355 2.29 -15.46 1.21
CA GLY A 355 1.63 -16.74 1.45
C GLY A 355 0.53 -16.62 2.51
N ASN A 356 0.09 -17.76 3.04
CA ASN A 356 -0.85 -17.78 4.15
C ASN A 356 -0.11 -17.68 5.48
N PHE A 357 -0.68 -16.90 6.39
CA PHE A 357 -0.13 -16.70 7.73
C PHE A 357 -1.22 -16.29 8.72
N SER A 358 -0.90 -16.38 9.98
CA SER A 358 -1.75 -15.89 11.06
C SER A 358 -0.89 -15.21 12.14
N TYR A 359 -1.50 -14.31 12.88
CA TYR A 359 -0.88 -13.68 14.02
C TYR A 359 -1.92 -13.31 15.07
N VAL A 360 -1.45 -13.18 16.31
CA VAL A 360 -2.24 -12.60 17.40
C VAL A 360 -1.42 -11.45 17.99
N ASP A 361 -2.03 -10.29 18.08
CA ASP A 361 -1.47 -9.15 18.78
C ASP A 361 -2.17 -9.01 20.12
N ASN A 362 -1.45 -9.28 21.21
CA ASN A 362 -1.96 -9.22 22.59
C ASN A 362 -1.67 -7.89 23.26
N PHE A 363 -1.10 -6.93 22.54
CA PHE A 363 -0.73 -5.61 23.08
C PHE A 363 0.17 -5.70 24.32
N ASP A 364 1.02 -6.72 24.40
CA ASP A 364 1.90 -6.96 25.54
C ASP A 364 3.36 -6.53 25.27
N ALA A 365 3.72 -6.32 24.02
CA ALA A 365 5.05 -5.91 23.64
C ALA A 365 5.04 -5.09 22.35
N ALA A 366 5.78 -3.99 22.39
CA ALA A 366 6.07 -3.22 21.19
C ALA A 366 7.04 -3.98 20.28
N ASP A 367 6.99 -3.67 19.00
CA ASP A 367 7.83 -4.25 17.97
C ASP A 367 9.11 -3.43 17.80
N ASN A 368 10.08 -3.60 18.69
CA ASN A 368 11.41 -2.96 18.68
C ASN A 368 11.43 -1.47 18.26
N GLY A 369 10.32 -0.75 18.37
CA GLY A 369 10.23 0.69 18.16
C GLY A 369 10.13 1.14 16.70
N ILE A 370 9.91 0.24 15.75
CA ILE A 370 9.79 0.59 14.33
C ILE A 370 8.37 0.97 13.90
N GLY A 371 7.38 0.75 14.75
CA GLY A 371 5.98 1.13 14.50
C GLY A 371 5.57 2.39 15.25
N LEU A 372 4.27 2.58 15.37
CA LEU A 372 3.68 3.58 16.25
C LEU A 372 4.09 3.30 17.70
N LYS A 373 4.06 4.34 18.52
CA LYS A 373 4.45 4.21 19.93
C LYS A 373 3.72 3.04 20.60
N ASP A 374 4.51 2.11 21.18
CA ASP A 374 4.04 0.95 21.93
C ASP A 374 3.20 -0.06 21.12
N LEU A 375 3.19 0.04 19.80
CA LEU A 375 2.46 -0.84 18.89
C LEU A 375 3.39 -1.57 17.92
N ASN A 376 2.95 -2.70 17.42
CA ASN A 376 3.60 -3.41 16.32
C ASN A 376 3.50 -2.56 15.03
N GLN A 377 4.49 -2.69 14.13
CA GLN A 377 4.54 -1.95 12.87
C GLN A 377 3.34 -2.20 11.94
N ARG A 378 2.53 -3.22 12.17
CA ARG A 378 1.34 -3.47 11.36
C ARG A 378 0.27 -2.39 11.51
N TRP A 379 0.29 -1.66 12.62
CA TRP A 379 -0.74 -0.68 12.94
C TRP A 379 -0.43 0.69 12.38
N MET A 380 -1.46 1.33 11.83
CA MET A 380 -1.38 2.65 11.21
C MET A 380 -2.54 3.50 11.72
N PHE A 381 -2.32 4.83 11.78
CA PHE A 381 -3.42 5.80 11.87
C PHE A 381 -3.89 6.19 10.49
N LEU A 382 -5.12 6.61 10.40
CA LEU A 382 -5.65 7.28 9.23
C LEU A 382 -5.51 8.79 9.46
N ARG A 383 -4.78 9.44 8.58
CA ARG A 383 -4.37 10.85 8.66
C ARG A 383 -3.29 11.06 9.72
N ASP A 384 -3.33 12.20 10.41
CA ASP A 384 -2.28 12.53 11.37
C ASP A 384 -2.34 11.63 12.60
N PHE A 385 -1.20 11.49 13.25
CA PHE A 385 -1.11 10.80 14.54
C PHE A 385 -2.08 11.45 15.54
N THR A 386 -2.85 10.63 16.21
CA THR A 386 -3.80 11.06 17.24
C THR A 386 -3.48 10.34 18.54
N ASP A 387 -3.14 11.08 19.59
CA ASP A 387 -2.84 10.50 20.90
C ASP A 387 -4.14 10.09 21.60
N CYS A 388 -4.74 8.99 21.11
CA CYS A 388 -6.03 8.50 21.56
C CYS A 388 -5.96 7.15 22.25
N TYR A 389 -4.77 6.59 22.44
CA TYR A 389 -4.63 5.23 22.98
C TYR A 389 -3.48 5.13 23.97
N LYS A 390 -3.57 4.10 24.82
CA LYS A 390 -2.46 3.62 25.65
C LYS A 390 -2.44 2.11 25.60
N VAL A 391 -1.25 1.54 25.63
CA VAL A 391 -1.06 0.10 25.78
C VAL A 391 -0.66 -0.14 27.24
N GLU A 392 -1.55 -0.73 28.00
CA GLU A 392 -1.36 -1.00 29.42
C GLU A 392 -1.92 -2.38 29.78
N ASN A 393 -1.19 -3.14 30.61
CA ASN A 393 -1.66 -4.43 31.16
C ASN A 393 -2.06 -5.44 30.07
N GLY A 394 -1.33 -5.45 28.94
CA GLY A 394 -1.64 -6.35 27.84
C GLY A 394 -2.93 -6.01 27.10
N LYS A 395 -3.33 -4.75 27.09
CA LYS A 395 -4.56 -4.28 26.44
C LYS A 395 -4.33 -2.97 25.73
N LEU A 396 -5.06 -2.78 24.65
CA LEU A 396 -5.16 -1.49 23.99
C LEU A 396 -6.32 -0.72 24.61
N ASN A 397 -6.01 0.38 25.29
CA ASN A 397 -7.00 1.29 25.86
C ASN A 397 -7.16 2.47 24.91
N MET A 398 -8.36 2.69 24.43
CA MET A 398 -8.63 3.71 23.41
C MET A 398 -9.61 4.75 23.96
N GLN A 399 -9.28 6.02 23.80
CA GLN A 399 -10.14 7.12 24.17
C GLN A 399 -11.30 7.25 23.16
N LEU A 400 -12.48 7.58 23.63
CA LEU A 400 -13.66 7.75 22.78
C LEU A 400 -13.71 9.18 22.23
N LEU A 401 -13.11 9.38 21.05
CA LEU A 401 -13.15 10.69 20.35
C LEU A 401 -14.44 10.86 19.56
N PRO A 402 -14.85 12.12 19.28
CA PRO A 402 -16.06 12.38 18.49
C PRO A 402 -15.93 12.02 17.01
N GLY A 403 -14.71 12.03 16.45
CA GLY A 403 -14.48 11.71 15.05
C GLY A 403 -14.87 10.28 14.69
N ASN A 404 -15.27 10.08 13.44
CA ASN A 404 -15.72 8.80 12.94
C ASN A 404 -15.17 8.47 11.55
N ILE A 405 -15.42 7.24 11.13
CA ILE A 405 -14.94 6.69 9.85
C ILE A 405 -15.50 7.43 8.62
N TYR A 406 -16.62 8.13 8.75
CA TYR A 406 -17.34 8.75 7.64
C TYR A 406 -16.85 10.16 7.30
N LYS A 407 -16.01 10.75 8.15
CA LYS A 407 -15.54 12.13 8.04
C LYS A 407 -14.02 12.17 7.96
N ARG A 408 -13.48 13.30 7.48
CA ARG A 408 -12.04 13.53 7.33
C ARG A 408 -11.46 14.25 8.56
N GLU A 409 -11.70 13.71 9.73
CA GLU A 409 -11.30 14.31 11.01
C GLU A 409 -10.58 13.28 11.89
N PRO A 410 -9.84 13.69 12.93
CA PRO A 410 -9.20 12.75 13.85
C PRO A 410 -10.20 11.78 14.47
N MET A 411 -9.85 10.52 14.51
CA MET A 411 -10.72 9.47 15.06
C MET A 411 -9.93 8.51 15.94
N SER A 412 -10.64 7.77 16.77
CA SER A 412 -10.06 6.70 17.58
C SER A 412 -10.07 5.40 16.79
N ALA A 413 -8.96 5.08 16.15
CA ALA A 413 -8.81 3.84 15.41
C ALA A 413 -7.34 3.54 15.14
N ILE A 414 -6.99 2.26 15.10
CA ILE A 414 -5.74 1.76 14.53
C ILE A 414 -6.10 0.72 13.47
N TRP A 415 -5.33 0.71 12.38
CA TRP A 415 -5.66 -0.04 11.16
C TRP A 415 -4.55 -1.00 10.79
N ALA A 416 -4.91 -2.24 10.44
CA ALA A 416 -4.02 -3.23 9.87
C ALA A 416 -4.53 -3.63 8.48
N ARG A 417 -3.64 -4.10 7.62
CA ARG A 417 -3.99 -4.49 6.24
C ARG A 417 -4.76 -5.80 6.20
N GLN A 418 -5.78 -5.86 5.33
CA GLN A 418 -6.35 -7.13 4.89
C GLN A 418 -5.45 -7.66 3.79
N GLN A 419 -4.89 -8.85 3.97
CA GLN A 419 -3.86 -9.39 3.08
C GLN A 419 -4.30 -10.63 2.30
N HIS A 420 -5.51 -11.09 2.55
CA HIS A 420 -6.08 -12.30 1.92
C HIS A 420 -7.54 -12.06 1.55
N GLY A 421 -8.01 -12.76 0.52
CA GLY A 421 -9.43 -12.80 0.16
C GLY A 421 -10.21 -13.69 1.12
N THR A 422 -9.63 -14.83 1.51
CA THR A 422 -10.16 -15.70 2.54
C THR A 422 -9.39 -15.46 3.84
N PHE A 423 -10.07 -14.91 4.83
CA PHE A 423 -9.43 -14.51 6.08
C PHE A 423 -10.41 -14.49 7.25
N SER A 424 -9.88 -14.41 8.45
CA SER A 424 -10.65 -14.05 9.64
C SER A 424 -9.93 -12.96 10.42
N ALA A 425 -10.71 -12.08 11.04
CA ALA A 425 -10.21 -11.05 11.95
C ALA A 425 -11.10 -10.97 13.17
N GLU A 426 -10.48 -10.92 14.34
CA GLU A 426 -11.19 -11.11 15.60
C GLU A 426 -10.60 -10.20 16.68
N THR A 427 -11.48 -9.68 17.55
CA THR A 427 -11.07 -8.95 18.76
C THR A 427 -12.04 -9.24 19.90
N GLU A 428 -11.64 -8.89 21.11
CA GLU A 428 -12.52 -8.87 22.27
C GLU A 428 -12.50 -7.47 22.87
N ILE A 429 -13.68 -6.90 23.08
CA ILE A 429 -13.82 -5.54 23.62
C ILE A 429 -14.47 -5.52 24.99
N ASN A 430 -14.02 -4.57 25.81
CA ASN A 430 -14.67 -4.18 27.05
C ASN A 430 -15.10 -2.72 26.91
N PHE A 431 -16.38 -2.51 26.67
CA PHE A 431 -16.94 -1.21 26.36
C PHE A 431 -18.40 -1.15 26.80
N THR A 432 -18.79 -0.06 27.46
CA THR A 432 -20.17 0.20 27.82
C THR A 432 -20.60 1.54 27.23
N PRO A 433 -21.41 1.52 26.15
CA PRO A 433 -21.96 2.75 25.58
C PRO A 433 -22.92 3.42 26.57
N ARG A 434 -22.94 4.73 26.57
CA ARG A 434 -23.80 5.53 27.47
C ARG A 434 -24.99 6.14 26.74
N ASN A 435 -24.97 6.11 25.41
CA ASN A 435 -26.01 6.64 24.55
C ASN A 435 -25.96 5.99 23.16
N ASP A 436 -26.94 6.34 22.33
CA ASP A 436 -27.13 5.74 21.00
C ASP A 436 -26.03 6.11 19.99
N LYS A 437 -25.18 7.08 20.28
CA LYS A 437 -24.13 7.55 19.37
C LYS A 437 -22.80 6.83 19.63
N GLU A 438 -22.56 6.38 20.83
CA GLU A 438 -21.29 5.75 21.20
C GLU A 438 -21.22 4.34 20.64
N ILE A 439 -20.08 4.00 20.00
CA ILE A 439 -19.85 2.72 19.37
C ILE A 439 -18.38 2.32 19.48
N ALA A 440 -18.12 1.03 19.63
CA ALA A 440 -16.78 0.47 19.56
C ALA A 440 -16.82 -0.92 18.95
N GLY A 441 -15.80 -1.28 18.17
CA GLY A 441 -15.70 -2.60 17.59
C GLY A 441 -14.68 -2.71 16.46
N LEU A 442 -15.01 -3.53 15.47
CA LEU A 442 -14.21 -3.74 14.26
C LEU A 442 -14.76 -2.91 13.11
N ALA A 443 -13.86 -2.28 12.36
CA ALA A 443 -14.23 -1.59 11.12
C ALA A 443 -13.43 -2.17 9.95
N LEU A 444 -14.02 -2.16 8.77
CA LEU A 444 -13.37 -2.53 7.51
C LEU A 444 -13.44 -1.32 6.60
N LEU A 445 -12.30 -0.84 6.12
CA LEU A 445 -12.20 0.45 5.44
C LEU A 445 -11.64 0.31 4.04
N GLN A 446 -12.34 0.89 3.06
CA GLN A 446 -11.78 1.24 1.75
C GLN A 446 -11.81 2.77 1.57
N LYS A 447 -12.89 3.41 1.97
CA LYS A 447 -13.09 4.85 1.81
C LYS A 447 -14.11 5.33 2.84
N GLU A 448 -14.20 6.64 3.04
CA GLU A 448 -15.14 7.25 4.00
C GLU A 448 -16.59 6.81 3.77
N ASP A 449 -16.97 6.57 2.52
CA ASP A 449 -18.32 6.12 2.14
C ASP A 449 -18.36 4.68 1.61
N HIS A 450 -17.31 3.88 1.83
CA HIS A 450 -17.18 2.47 1.45
C HIS A 450 -16.50 1.71 2.58
N ASN A 451 -17.29 1.16 3.50
CA ASN A 451 -16.76 0.55 4.72
C ASN A 451 -17.81 -0.34 5.41
N PHE A 452 -17.38 -1.01 6.47
CA PHE A 452 -18.24 -1.71 7.42
C PHE A 452 -17.85 -1.33 8.83
N VAL A 453 -18.84 -1.27 9.74
CA VAL A 453 -18.62 -1.19 11.17
C VAL A 453 -19.43 -2.28 11.86
N LEU A 454 -18.73 -3.17 12.57
CA LEU A 454 -19.31 -4.18 13.46
C LEU A 454 -19.06 -3.71 14.87
N GLY A 455 -20.06 -3.19 15.55
CA GLY A 455 -19.85 -2.50 16.81
C GLY A 455 -20.88 -2.74 17.87
N LYS A 456 -20.42 -2.64 19.11
CA LYS A 456 -21.26 -2.57 20.29
C LYS A 456 -21.73 -1.13 20.47
N THR A 457 -23.03 -0.95 20.57
CA THR A 457 -23.67 0.36 20.73
C THR A 457 -24.93 0.23 21.58
N MET A 458 -25.69 1.30 21.64
CA MET A 458 -26.98 1.32 22.33
C MET A 458 -28.04 1.81 21.35
N LYS A 459 -29.24 1.27 21.45
CA LYS A 459 -30.39 1.74 20.70
C LYS A 459 -31.62 1.73 21.59
N ASN A 460 -32.25 2.90 21.73
CA ASN A 460 -33.42 3.06 22.60
C ASN A 460 -33.19 2.53 24.04
N GLY A 461 -32.00 2.83 24.58
CA GLY A 461 -31.62 2.41 25.94
C GLY A 461 -31.20 0.95 26.10
N LYS A 462 -31.13 0.18 25.01
CA LYS A 462 -30.76 -1.23 25.01
C LYS A 462 -29.40 -1.46 24.35
N LEU A 463 -28.57 -2.31 24.97
CA LEU A 463 -27.29 -2.73 24.38
C LEU A 463 -27.52 -3.58 23.14
N MET A 464 -26.80 -3.24 22.07
CA MET A 464 -26.92 -3.90 20.77
C MET A 464 -25.56 -4.16 20.19
N ILE A 465 -25.44 -5.25 19.45
CA ILE A 465 -24.41 -5.41 18.42
C ILE A 465 -25.03 -5.04 17.08
N THR A 466 -24.36 -4.19 16.29
CA THR A 466 -24.83 -3.76 14.98
C THR A 466 -23.78 -3.96 13.92
N LEU A 467 -24.23 -4.26 12.72
CA LEU A 467 -23.40 -4.25 11.51
C LEU A 467 -23.97 -3.21 10.55
N THR A 468 -23.15 -2.23 10.20
CA THR A 468 -23.49 -1.25 9.17
C THR A 468 -22.57 -1.39 7.98
N ARG A 469 -23.09 -1.13 6.80
CA ARG A 469 -22.33 -1.06 5.55
C ARG A 469 -22.54 0.30 4.90
N ALA A 470 -21.45 0.95 4.54
CA ALA A 470 -21.51 2.14 3.71
C ALA A 470 -21.11 1.77 2.27
N GLU A 471 -21.96 2.16 1.35
CA GLU A 471 -21.71 2.17 -0.10
C GLU A 471 -22.43 3.41 -0.61
N LYS A 472 -21.76 4.57 -0.49
CA LYS A 472 -22.30 5.93 -0.55
C LYS A 472 -23.21 6.22 0.64
N ASN A 473 -24.29 5.48 0.83
CA ASN A 473 -25.18 5.61 1.97
C ASN A 473 -24.87 4.54 3.02
N ASN A 474 -25.01 4.89 4.29
CA ASN A 474 -24.80 3.99 5.41
C ASN A 474 -26.10 3.26 5.75
N VAL A 475 -26.06 1.93 5.74
CA VAL A 475 -27.24 1.07 5.96
C VAL A 475 -26.95 0.07 7.07
N THR A 476 -27.87 -0.12 7.98
CA THR A 476 -27.81 -1.20 8.96
C THR A 476 -28.16 -2.53 8.28
N ILE A 477 -27.20 -3.45 8.26
CA ILE A 477 -27.36 -4.79 7.66
C ILE A 477 -28.03 -5.75 8.66
N ALA A 478 -27.59 -5.69 9.92
CA ALA A 478 -28.08 -6.58 10.96
C ALA A 478 -27.84 -5.98 12.34
N SER A 479 -28.65 -6.40 13.30
CA SER A 479 -28.47 -6.04 14.69
C SER A 479 -29.05 -7.12 15.60
N ALA A 480 -28.55 -7.22 16.83
CA ALA A 480 -29.05 -8.14 17.84
C ALA A 480 -28.89 -7.53 19.23
N PRO A 481 -29.83 -7.81 20.14
CA PRO A 481 -29.66 -7.40 21.55
C PRO A 481 -28.56 -8.24 22.21
N ILE A 482 -27.84 -7.62 23.12
CA ILE A 482 -26.78 -8.27 23.90
C ILE A 482 -26.87 -7.88 25.36
N LYS A 483 -26.21 -8.65 26.20
CA LYS A 483 -26.07 -8.37 27.62
C LYS A 483 -24.82 -7.52 27.85
N GLY A 484 -24.64 -7.03 29.06
CA GLY A 484 -23.40 -6.36 29.46
C GLY A 484 -22.24 -7.36 29.57
N GLY A 485 -21.02 -6.83 29.72
CA GLY A 485 -19.80 -7.62 29.82
C GLY A 485 -18.96 -7.55 28.55
N LYS A 486 -17.86 -8.31 28.51
CA LYS A 486 -16.97 -8.37 27.36
C LYS A 486 -17.68 -8.99 26.16
N LEU A 487 -17.28 -8.55 24.97
CA LEU A 487 -17.88 -9.01 23.72
C LEU A 487 -16.77 -9.32 22.71
N LYS A 488 -16.80 -10.53 22.15
CA LYS A 488 -15.95 -10.90 21.03
C LYS A 488 -16.63 -10.55 19.72
N LEU A 489 -15.86 -10.08 18.77
CA LEU A 489 -16.32 -9.72 17.43
C LEU A 489 -15.41 -10.40 16.41
N LYS A 490 -16.02 -10.92 15.34
CA LYS A 490 -15.26 -11.59 14.27
C LYS A 490 -15.89 -11.35 12.91
N VAL A 491 -15.04 -11.15 11.91
CA VAL A 491 -15.40 -11.20 10.50
C VAL A 491 -14.64 -12.34 9.83
N GLU A 492 -15.34 -13.11 8.99
CA GLU A 492 -14.75 -14.12 8.13
C GLU A 492 -15.02 -13.72 6.68
N GLY A 493 -13.97 -13.47 5.91
CA GLY A 493 -14.08 -13.14 4.49
C GLY A 493 -13.95 -14.38 3.62
N HIS A 494 -14.75 -14.43 2.57
CA HIS A 494 -14.74 -15.46 1.53
C HIS A 494 -14.80 -14.74 0.18
N ASP A 495 -13.71 -14.06 -0.19
CA ASP A 495 -13.61 -13.21 -1.39
C ASP A 495 -14.62 -12.07 -1.37
N ARG A 496 -15.72 -12.19 -2.12
CA ARG A 496 -16.77 -11.16 -2.20
C ARG A 496 -17.70 -11.14 -0.99
N TYR A 497 -17.89 -12.28 -0.31
CA TYR A 497 -18.92 -12.42 0.71
C TYR A 497 -18.30 -12.59 2.09
N TYR A 498 -18.79 -11.83 3.08
CA TYR A 498 -18.29 -11.83 4.44
C TYR A 498 -19.37 -12.28 5.41
N ASP A 499 -18.95 -13.07 6.43
CA ASP A 499 -19.77 -13.49 7.54
C ASP A 499 -19.34 -12.75 8.80
N PHE A 500 -20.31 -12.31 9.60
CA PHE A 500 -20.03 -11.52 10.80
C PHE A 500 -20.59 -12.25 12.03
N TYR A 501 -19.77 -12.31 13.08
CA TYR A 501 -20.09 -13.04 14.29
C TYR A 501 -19.82 -12.20 15.53
N TYR A 502 -20.51 -12.53 16.61
CA TYR A 502 -20.22 -12.03 17.95
C TYR A 502 -20.32 -13.17 18.96
N ALA A 503 -19.67 -13.01 20.11
CA ALA A 503 -19.81 -13.92 21.26
C ALA A 503 -19.84 -13.11 22.53
N GLU A 504 -20.87 -13.33 23.33
CA GLU A 504 -20.98 -12.73 24.65
C GLU A 504 -20.06 -13.46 25.65
N GLU A 505 -19.72 -12.81 26.74
CA GLU A 505 -18.80 -13.33 27.74
C GLU A 505 -19.26 -14.73 28.24
N GLY A 506 -18.36 -15.72 28.09
CA GLY A 506 -18.65 -17.11 28.45
C GLY A 506 -19.56 -17.85 27.47
N GLY A 507 -19.96 -17.22 26.37
CA GLY A 507 -20.84 -17.82 25.35
C GLY A 507 -20.11 -18.28 24.12
N ASP A 508 -20.86 -18.98 23.24
CA ASP A 508 -20.39 -19.42 21.93
C ASP A 508 -20.55 -18.33 20.89
N TRP A 509 -19.86 -18.50 19.76
CA TRP A 509 -20.04 -17.63 18.60
C TRP A 509 -21.46 -17.68 18.08
N GLN A 510 -22.04 -16.49 17.87
CA GLN A 510 -23.35 -16.29 17.28
C GLN A 510 -23.17 -15.66 15.89
N LEU A 511 -23.86 -16.18 14.89
CA LEU A 511 -23.88 -15.60 13.55
C LEU A 511 -24.78 -14.36 13.56
N LEU A 512 -24.24 -13.19 13.24
CA LEU A 512 -25.02 -11.96 13.12
C LEU A 512 -25.52 -11.77 11.68
N ALA A 513 -24.64 -11.97 10.69
CA ALA A 513 -25.00 -11.83 9.29
C ALA A 513 -24.11 -12.74 8.44
N LYS A 514 -24.72 -13.46 7.49
CA LYS A 514 -24.02 -14.40 6.61
C LYS A 514 -24.08 -13.96 5.16
N GLY A 515 -22.98 -14.13 4.44
CA GLY A 515 -22.94 -13.90 3.00
C GLY A 515 -23.19 -12.44 2.62
N VAL A 516 -22.73 -11.51 3.43
CA VAL A 516 -22.87 -10.08 3.15
C VAL A 516 -21.96 -9.69 1.99
N ASP A 517 -22.53 -9.03 0.99
CA ASP A 517 -21.76 -8.54 -0.15
C ASP A 517 -20.78 -7.46 0.30
N ALA A 518 -19.48 -7.76 0.23
CA ALA A 518 -18.40 -6.86 0.62
C ALA A 518 -17.67 -6.25 -0.59
N SER A 519 -18.25 -6.32 -1.77
CA SER A 519 -17.66 -5.72 -2.96
C SER A 519 -17.61 -4.19 -2.92
N ASN A 520 -18.32 -3.56 -1.97
CA ASN A 520 -18.14 -2.12 -1.68
C ASN A 520 -16.71 -1.80 -1.22
N LEU A 521 -15.96 -2.77 -0.73
CA LEU A 521 -14.55 -2.62 -0.36
C LEU A 521 -13.60 -2.77 -1.56
N SER A 522 -14.13 -3.09 -2.74
CA SER A 522 -13.31 -3.20 -3.94
C SER A 522 -12.93 -1.82 -4.49
N THR A 523 -11.77 -1.77 -5.13
CA THR A 523 -11.32 -0.57 -5.85
C THR A 523 -12.32 -0.18 -6.94
N GLN A 524 -12.90 -1.15 -7.64
CA GLN A 524 -13.83 -0.90 -8.74
C GLN A 524 -15.09 -0.16 -8.30
N LYS A 525 -15.61 -0.46 -7.12
CA LYS A 525 -16.80 0.23 -6.60
C LYS A 525 -16.48 1.51 -5.85
N SER A 526 -15.37 1.55 -5.13
CA SER A 526 -14.98 2.73 -4.32
C SER A 526 -14.23 3.79 -5.11
N GLY A 527 -13.52 3.41 -6.15
CA GLY A 527 -12.60 4.29 -6.87
C GLY A 527 -11.33 4.62 -6.09
N GLY A 528 -11.07 3.92 -4.97
CA GLY A 528 -9.92 4.17 -4.12
C GLY A 528 -8.63 3.53 -4.62
N PHE A 529 -7.51 3.88 -3.97
CA PHE A 529 -6.18 3.37 -4.31
C PHE A 529 -5.57 2.49 -3.22
N ILE A 530 -6.20 2.40 -2.04
CA ILE A 530 -5.71 1.56 -0.95
C ILE A 530 -6.21 0.12 -1.10
N GLY A 531 -5.60 -0.80 -0.39
CA GLY A 531 -6.19 -2.09 -0.07
C GLY A 531 -7.02 -1.96 1.20
N ALA A 532 -8.07 -2.76 1.33
CA ALA A 532 -8.93 -2.73 2.51
C ALA A 532 -8.11 -2.92 3.78
N CYS A 533 -8.47 -2.18 4.82
CA CYS A 533 -7.85 -2.24 6.14
C CYS A 533 -8.86 -2.60 7.20
N ILE A 534 -8.40 -3.27 8.24
CA ILE A 534 -9.20 -3.72 9.38
C ILE A 534 -8.81 -2.88 10.58
N GLY A 535 -9.79 -2.23 11.21
CA GLY A 535 -9.56 -1.32 12.32
C GLY A 535 -10.15 -1.78 13.63
N LEU A 536 -9.43 -1.49 14.70
CA LEU A 536 -9.98 -1.42 16.06
C LEU A 536 -10.46 0.01 16.23
N TYR A 537 -11.75 0.19 16.41
CA TYR A 537 -12.42 1.46 16.16
C TYR A 537 -13.38 1.83 17.30
N ALA A 538 -13.41 3.09 17.65
CA ALA A 538 -14.35 3.63 18.60
C ALA A 538 -14.72 5.08 18.25
N SER A 539 -15.94 5.48 18.54
CA SER A 539 -16.39 6.87 18.33
C SER A 539 -17.53 7.23 19.26
N SER A 540 -17.51 8.45 19.76
CA SER A 540 -18.67 9.01 20.45
C SER A 540 -19.70 9.60 19.48
N ASN A 541 -19.32 9.84 18.23
CA ASN A 541 -20.16 10.50 17.22
C ASN A 541 -20.77 11.81 17.73
N LYS A 542 -20.11 12.44 18.68
CA LYS A 542 -20.58 13.68 19.28
C LYS A 542 -20.26 14.84 18.33
N GLU A 543 -21.26 15.62 17.97
CA GLU A 543 -21.11 16.80 17.12
C GLU A 543 -20.41 17.95 17.83
#